data_e564bd592c5903230b1cb5d07c11c9c3
#
_entry.id   e564bd592c5903230b1cb5d07c11c9c3
#
_cell.length_a   1.000
_cell.length_b   1.000
_cell.length_c   1.000
_cell.angle_alpha   90.00
_cell.angle_beta   90.00
_cell.angle_gamma   90.00
#
_symmetry.space_group_name_H-M   'P 1'
#
loop_
_entity.id
_entity.type
_entity.pdbx_description
1 polymer ?
#
loop_
_entity_poly.entity_id
_entity_poly.type
_entity_poly.pdbx_seq_one_letter_code
_entity_poly.pdbx_strand_id
1 'polypeptide(L)'
;NFSPSGEWAVYDFQSYRNARMQESVLENELSPVIEVHRTIDRLELAAEICQDLLPHGRALRLGLSAVVEDVSGKLSYWALRHPPGKPDFHHPEAFVLQLEKT
;
A
#
# COMPACT_ATOMS: atom_id res chain seq x y z
N ASN A 1 -2.09 -3.31 1.30
CA ASN A 1 -3.27 -2.80 0.61
C ASN A 1 -4.32 -2.34 1.62
N PHE A 2 -4.91 -1.19 1.38
CA PHE A 2 -5.93 -0.62 2.25
C PHE A 2 -7.14 -0.21 1.44
N SER A 3 -8.33 -0.49 1.97
CA SER A 3 -9.59 -0.16 1.31
C SER A 3 -10.38 0.87 2.12
N PRO A 4 -11.14 1.74 1.46
CA PRO A 4 -12.09 2.64 2.15
C PRO A 4 -13.17 1.92 2.95
N SER A 5 -13.35 0.61 2.75
CA SER A 5 -14.24 -0.22 3.57
C SER A 5 -13.67 -0.54 4.94
N GLY A 6 -12.39 -0.22 5.18
CA GLY A 6 -11.66 -0.61 6.37
C GLY A 6 -10.95 -1.96 6.25
N GLU A 7 -11.13 -2.64 5.13
CA GLU A 7 -10.42 -3.91 4.87
C GLU A 7 -8.97 -3.64 4.48
N TRP A 8 -8.12 -4.59 4.80
CA TRP A 8 -6.70 -4.51 4.46
C TRP A 8 -6.13 -5.90 4.17
N ALA A 9 -5.00 -5.92 3.46
CA ALA A 9 -4.22 -7.14 3.23
C ALA A 9 -2.73 -6.79 3.24
N VAL A 10 -1.94 -7.66 3.84
CA VAL A 10 -0.49 -7.53 3.90
C VAL A 10 0.13 -8.76 3.24
N TYR A 11 1.07 -8.53 2.36
CA TYR A 11 1.80 -9.57 1.64
C TYR A 11 3.29 -9.36 1.82
N ASP A 12 4.03 -10.45 2.00
CA ASP A 12 5.47 -10.46 1.99
C ASP A 12 5.95 -11.10 0.69
N PHE A 13 6.83 -10.41 -0.03
CA PHE A 13 7.35 -10.88 -1.31
C PHE A 13 8.78 -11.32 -1.15
N GLN A 14 9.06 -12.60 -1.39
CA GLN A 14 10.43 -13.13 -1.42
C GLN A 14 11.17 -12.67 -2.68
N SER A 15 10.43 -12.46 -3.75
CA SER A 15 10.93 -11.93 -5.01
C SER A 15 9.79 -11.21 -5.73
N TYR A 16 10.13 -10.55 -6.85
CA TYR A 16 9.13 -9.85 -7.64
C TYR A 16 7.93 -10.77 -7.96
N ARG A 17 6.76 -10.36 -7.55
CA ARG A 17 5.46 -11.05 -7.69
C ARG A 17 5.35 -12.43 -7.02
N ASN A 18 6.31 -12.81 -6.20
CA ASN A 18 6.21 -14.02 -5.41
C ASN A 18 5.80 -13.66 -3.97
N ALA A 19 4.50 -13.57 -3.75
CA ALA A 19 3.93 -13.08 -2.50
C ALA A 19 3.58 -14.22 -1.55
N ARG A 20 3.80 -13.95 -0.27
CA ARG A 20 3.25 -14.74 0.83
C ARG A 20 2.29 -13.85 1.62
N MET A 21 1.06 -14.32 1.79
CA MET A 21 0.10 -13.62 2.62
C MET A 21 0.41 -13.79 4.10
N GLN A 22 0.44 -12.69 4.86
CA GLN A 22 0.73 -12.69 6.29
C GLN A 22 -0.48 -12.42 7.18
N GLU A 23 -1.65 -12.51 6.64
CA GLU A 23 -2.89 -12.16 7.34
C GLU A 23 -3.06 -12.90 8.68
N SER A 24 -2.66 -14.16 8.74
CA SER A 24 -2.77 -14.98 9.95
C SER A 24 -1.80 -14.59 11.08
N VAL A 25 -0.78 -13.81 10.78
CA VAL A 25 0.24 -13.37 11.75
C VAL A 25 -0.09 -11.99 12.33
N LEU A 26 -1.02 -11.28 11.70
CA LEU A 26 -1.33 -9.89 12.03
C LEU A 26 -2.59 -9.75 12.89
N GLU A 27 -2.84 -10.70 13.74
CA GLU A 27 -3.93 -10.55 14.71
C GLU A 27 -3.50 -9.60 15.82
N ASN A 28 -4.41 -8.67 16.15
CA ASN A 28 -4.30 -7.73 17.27
C ASN A 28 -3.32 -6.57 17.05
N GLU A 29 -2.17 -6.57 17.72
CA GLU A 29 -1.30 -5.39 17.85
C GLU A 29 -0.56 -5.00 16.57
N LEU A 30 -0.40 -5.92 15.62
CA LEU A 30 0.31 -5.67 14.37
C LEU A 30 -0.61 -5.26 13.21
N SER A 31 -1.92 -5.30 13.41
CA SER A 31 -2.88 -4.94 12.37
C SER A 31 -2.77 -3.44 12.04
N PRO A 32 -2.84 -3.08 10.76
CA PRO A 32 -2.94 -1.67 10.38
C PRO A 32 -4.19 -1.01 10.95
N VAL A 33 -4.07 0.26 11.30
CA VAL A 33 -5.20 1.07 11.73
C VAL A 33 -5.60 1.97 10.56
N ILE A 34 -6.86 1.88 10.14
CA ILE A 34 -7.36 2.63 8.99
C ILE A 34 -8.45 3.58 9.46
N GLU A 35 -8.31 4.85 9.11
CA GLU A 35 -9.34 5.87 9.29
C GLU A 35 -9.80 6.38 7.95
N VAL A 36 -11.11 6.48 7.77
CA VAL A 36 -11.72 6.96 6.53
C VAL A 36 -12.66 8.10 6.84
N HIS A 37 -12.48 9.23 6.16
CA HIS A 37 -13.35 10.39 6.25
C HIS A 37 -13.97 10.67 4.89
N ARG A 38 -15.29 10.73 4.85
CA ARG A 38 -16.05 10.97 3.63
C ARG A 38 -16.85 12.25 3.77
N THR A 39 -16.73 13.11 2.77
CA THR A 39 -17.60 14.25 2.59
C THR A 39 -18.22 14.17 1.19
N ILE A 40 -19.07 15.15 0.83
CA ILE A 40 -19.72 15.13 -0.48
C ILE A 40 -18.74 15.18 -1.65
N ASP A 41 -17.56 15.78 -1.45
CA ASP A 41 -16.58 16.04 -2.51
C ASP A 41 -15.18 15.43 -2.22
N ARG A 42 -15.02 14.71 -1.10
CA ARG A 42 -13.71 14.24 -0.67
C ARG A 42 -13.78 12.88 0.00
N LEU A 43 -12.78 12.07 -0.29
CA LEU A 43 -12.50 10.84 0.42
C LEU A 43 -11.06 10.91 0.96
N GLU A 44 -10.92 10.81 2.27
CA GLU A 44 -9.61 10.75 2.92
C GLU A 44 -9.43 9.39 3.58
N LEU A 45 -8.31 8.76 3.32
CA LEU A 45 -7.94 7.50 3.96
C LEU A 45 -6.56 7.68 4.60
N ALA A 46 -6.49 7.42 5.89
CA ALA A 46 -5.24 7.36 6.62
C ALA A 46 -5.00 5.94 7.12
N ALA A 47 -3.81 5.43 6.93
CA ALA A 47 -3.42 4.11 7.41
C ALA A 47 -2.16 4.22 8.25
N GLU A 48 -2.20 3.63 9.44
CA GLU A 48 -1.05 3.54 10.32
C GLU A 48 -0.56 2.10 10.35
N ILE A 49 0.72 1.91 10.07
CA ILE A 49 1.35 0.59 9.97
C ILE A 49 2.34 0.44 11.11
N CYS A 50 2.27 -0.68 11.83
CA CYS A 50 3.25 -1.00 12.85
C CYS A 50 4.64 -1.15 12.23
N GLN A 51 5.62 -0.54 12.85
CA GLN A 51 6.99 -0.57 12.35
C GLN A 51 7.57 -1.99 12.30
N ASP A 52 7.06 -2.91 13.12
CA ASP A 52 7.50 -4.31 13.11
C ASP A 52 7.12 -5.07 11.83
N LEU A 53 6.21 -4.53 11.04
CA LEU A 53 5.86 -5.07 9.72
C LEU A 53 6.81 -4.60 8.62
N LEU A 54 7.65 -3.63 8.90
CA LEU A 54 8.55 -3.06 7.91
C LEU A 54 9.85 -3.87 7.84
N PRO A 55 10.50 -3.92 6.66
CA PRO A 55 11.80 -4.57 6.54
C PRO A 55 12.82 -3.99 7.51
N HIS A 56 13.70 -4.85 8.00
CA HIS A 56 14.80 -4.42 8.84
C HIS A 56 15.87 -3.70 8.00
N GLY A 57 16.50 -2.70 8.60
CA GLY A 57 17.55 -1.94 7.95
C GLY A 57 17.44 -0.45 8.26
N ARG A 58 18.44 0.31 7.82
CA ARG A 58 18.46 1.77 8.03
C ARG A 58 17.68 2.55 6.98
N ALA A 59 17.61 2.00 5.78
CA ALA A 59 16.91 2.63 4.67
C ALA A 59 15.72 1.80 4.25
N LEU A 60 14.64 2.48 3.90
CA LEU A 60 13.42 1.87 3.41
C LEU A 60 13.07 2.53 2.07
N ARG A 61 12.85 1.72 1.03
CA ARG A 61 12.34 2.22 -0.24
C ARG A 61 10.84 1.98 -0.30
N LEU A 62 10.12 3.02 -0.68
CA LEU A 62 8.65 3.02 -0.70
C LEU A 62 8.11 3.31 -2.08
N GLY A 63 7.12 2.53 -2.48
CA GLY A 63 6.24 2.85 -3.59
C GLY A 63 4.83 3.09 -3.04
N LEU A 64 4.22 4.18 -3.45
CA LEU A 64 2.85 4.50 -3.09
C LEU A 64 1.99 4.50 -4.34
N SER A 65 0.84 3.87 -4.25
CA SER A 65 -0.07 3.75 -5.37
C SER A 65 -1.52 3.70 -4.89
N ALA A 66 -2.41 4.05 -5.80
CA ALA A 66 -3.85 3.95 -5.57
C ALA A 66 -4.56 3.56 -6.85
N VAL A 67 -5.60 2.75 -6.71
CA VAL A 67 -6.55 2.46 -7.78
C VAL A 67 -7.88 3.08 -7.38
N VAL A 68 -8.40 3.93 -8.24
CA VAL A 68 -9.66 4.63 -8.00
C VAL A 68 -10.68 4.20 -9.04
N GLU A 69 -11.84 3.74 -8.55
CA GLU A 69 -12.97 3.39 -9.40
C GLU A 69 -14.06 4.46 -9.22
N ASP A 70 -14.53 5.02 -10.34
CA ASP A 70 -15.64 5.98 -10.31
C ASP A 70 -17.01 5.28 -10.35
N VAL A 71 -18.06 6.05 -10.23
CA VAL A 71 -19.43 5.50 -10.19
C VAL A 71 -19.84 4.80 -11.49
N SER A 72 -19.12 5.06 -12.59
CA SER A 72 -19.36 4.38 -13.87
C SER A 72 -18.57 3.08 -14.03
N GLY A 73 -17.72 2.75 -13.04
CA GLY A 73 -16.85 1.58 -13.09
C GLY A 73 -15.52 1.83 -13.77
N LYS A 74 -15.21 3.07 -14.15
CA LYS A 74 -13.93 3.41 -14.77
C LYS A 74 -12.83 3.44 -13.71
N LEU A 75 -11.74 2.72 -13.99
CA LEU A 75 -10.57 2.65 -13.12
C LEU A 75 -9.52 3.68 -13.53
N SER A 76 -8.89 4.30 -12.54
CA SER A 76 -7.68 5.10 -12.71
C SER A 76 -6.59 4.61 -11.77
N TYR A 77 -5.34 4.64 -12.24
CA TYR A 77 -4.18 4.11 -11.55
C TYR A 77 -3.21 5.24 -11.24
N TRP A 78 -2.91 5.42 -9.97
CA TRP A 78 -2.07 6.49 -9.46
C TRP A 78 -0.86 5.89 -8.74
N ALA A 79 0.32 6.42 -9.03
CA ALA A 79 1.55 5.99 -8.37
C ALA A 79 2.57 7.12 -8.37
N LEU A 80 3.54 7.04 -7.46
CA LEU A 80 4.68 7.96 -7.48
C LEU A 80 5.49 7.83 -8.77
N ARG A 81 5.58 6.61 -9.30
CA ARG A 81 6.15 6.32 -10.60
C ARG A 81 5.48 5.10 -11.20
N HIS A 82 5.11 5.20 -12.48
CA HIS A 82 4.70 4.05 -13.28
C HIS A 82 5.89 3.56 -14.10
N PRO A 83 6.23 2.25 -14.03
CA PRO A 83 7.20 1.69 -14.98
C PRO A 83 6.61 1.71 -16.39
N PRO A 84 7.46 1.59 -17.43
CA PRO A 84 6.97 1.52 -18.82
C PRO A 84 6.00 0.36 -19.02
N GLY A 85 4.96 0.57 -19.84
CA GLY A 85 3.96 -0.43 -20.16
C GLY A 85 2.72 -0.34 -19.27
N LYS A 86 2.14 -1.50 -18.94
CA LYS A 86 0.93 -1.58 -18.10
C LYS A 86 1.23 -1.15 -16.67
N PRO A 87 0.24 -0.59 -15.94
CA PRO A 87 0.41 -0.27 -14.52
C PRO A 87 0.86 -1.50 -13.73
N ASP A 88 1.99 -1.37 -13.04
CA ASP A 88 2.59 -2.44 -12.26
C ASP A 88 3.20 -1.87 -10.98
N PHE A 89 2.45 -1.97 -9.88
CA PHE A 89 2.86 -1.41 -8.60
C PHE A 89 3.93 -2.23 -7.88
N HIS A 90 4.18 -3.44 -8.33
CA HIS A 90 5.19 -4.34 -7.76
C HIS A 90 6.54 -4.23 -8.46
N HIS A 91 6.61 -3.51 -9.57
CA HIS A 91 7.86 -3.32 -10.29
C HIS A 91 8.87 -2.54 -9.45
N PRO A 92 10.16 -2.96 -9.40
CA PRO A 92 11.16 -2.28 -8.58
C PRO A 92 11.30 -0.78 -8.86
N GLU A 93 11.07 -0.33 -10.08
CA GLU A 93 11.13 1.09 -10.46
C GLU A 93 10.02 1.94 -9.85
N ALA A 94 8.95 1.33 -9.33
CA ALA A 94 7.87 2.05 -8.65
C ALA A 94 8.28 2.51 -7.24
N PHE A 95 9.31 1.94 -6.65
CA PHE A 95 9.79 2.27 -5.30
C PHE A 95 10.77 3.43 -5.33
N VAL A 96 10.26 4.64 -5.45
CA VAL A 96 11.07 5.85 -5.67
C VAL A 96 11.33 6.69 -4.42
N LEU A 97 10.54 6.49 -3.37
CA LEU A 97 10.71 7.23 -2.12
C LEU A 97 11.65 6.47 -1.21
N GLN A 98 12.69 7.15 -0.72
CA GLN A 98 13.63 6.59 0.21
C GLN A 98 13.48 7.26 1.57
N LEU A 99 13.27 6.44 2.59
CA LEU A 99 13.20 6.87 3.98
C LEU A 99 14.37 6.27 4.75
N GLU A 100 15.01 7.08 5.57
CA GLU A 100 16.08 6.60 6.45
C GLU A 100 15.56 6.51 7.87
N LYS A 101 15.88 5.41 8.54
CA LYS A 101 15.57 5.24 9.96
C LYS A 101 16.64 5.96 10.79
N THR A 102 16.17 6.77 11.70
CA THR A 102 17.03 7.44 12.67
C THR A 102 17.32 6.57 13.88
#